data_befa86699c43eb12065c27c689af4d9b
#
_entry.id   befa86699c43eb12065c27c689af4d9b
#
_cell.length_a   1.000
_cell.length_b   1.000
_cell.length_c   1.000
_cell.angle_alpha   90.00
_cell.angle_beta   90.00
_cell.angle_gamma   90.00
#
_symmetry.space_group_name_H-M   'P 1'
#
loop_
_entity.id
_entity.type
_entity.pdbx_description
1 polymer ?
#
loop_
_entity_poly.entity_id
_entity_poly.type
_entity_poly.pdbx_seq_one_letter_code
_entity_poly.pdbx_strand_id
1 'polypeptide(L)'
;MKNTILRGFIALTTIAASTSAALAHHPMGGKTPSTFMEGLLSGVGHPVIGMDHLAFVVAMGVAAVMAGKRYLLPLFFIIATLAGTGLHLAAIDLPVVELVVALSVAAIGILILSGREIATSVYAALFTVAGLFHGHAYGEAIFGAETTPLVAYLAGFGITQYVIAIVAGGLAASTKTAFENTNARIAGGVVAGVGALLVSEHVLAAIFGA
;
A
#
# COMPACT_ATOMS: atom_id res chain seq x y z
N MET A 1 -31.34 -5.21 -8.48
CA MET A 1 -30.18 -4.41 -8.06
C MET A 1 -29.58 -4.82 -6.69
N LYS A 2 -30.37 -5.02 -5.62
CA LYS A 2 -29.79 -5.43 -4.29
C LYS A 2 -29.01 -6.75 -4.31
N ASN A 3 -29.46 -7.75 -5.06
CA ASN A 3 -28.80 -9.05 -5.13
C ASN A 3 -27.48 -9.05 -5.94
N THR A 4 -27.30 -8.11 -6.87
CA THR A 4 -26.06 -8.00 -7.68
C THR A 4 -24.94 -7.39 -6.86
N ILE A 5 -25.24 -6.40 -6.02
CA ILE A 5 -24.27 -5.76 -5.12
C ILE A 5 -23.81 -6.76 -4.05
N LEU A 6 -24.73 -7.52 -3.45
CA LEU A 6 -24.41 -8.53 -2.46
C LEU A 6 -23.55 -9.67 -3.04
N ARG A 7 -23.88 -10.12 -4.27
CA ARG A 7 -23.07 -11.14 -4.97
C ARG A 7 -21.69 -10.63 -5.36
N GLY A 8 -21.56 -9.36 -5.77
CA GLY A 8 -20.27 -8.70 -6.01
C GLY A 8 -19.43 -8.60 -4.74
N PHE A 9 -20.06 -8.27 -3.62
CA PHE A 9 -19.37 -8.18 -2.32
C PHE A 9 -18.90 -9.55 -1.82
N ILE A 10 -19.75 -10.58 -1.92
CA ILE A 10 -19.38 -11.96 -1.56
C ILE A 10 -18.28 -12.51 -2.47
N ALA A 11 -18.32 -12.24 -3.79
CA ALA A 11 -17.26 -12.67 -4.70
C ALA A 11 -15.93 -11.97 -4.41
N LEU A 12 -15.94 -10.68 -4.05
CA LEU A 12 -14.75 -9.93 -3.70
C LEU A 12 -14.12 -10.43 -2.37
N THR A 13 -14.96 -10.75 -1.38
CA THR A 13 -14.50 -11.32 -0.09
C THR A 13 -13.98 -12.73 -0.24
N THR A 14 -14.56 -13.55 -1.14
CA THR A 14 -14.07 -14.94 -1.36
C THR A 14 -12.73 -14.97 -2.11
N ILE A 15 -12.47 -14.01 -3.00
CA ILE A 15 -11.18 -13.89 -3.70
C ILE A 15 -10.09 -13.40 -2.72
N ALA A 16 -10.42 -12.49 -1.80
CA ALA A 16 -9.47 -12.00 -0.79
C ALA A 16 -9.10 -13.07 0.26
N ALA A 17 -10.01 -13.98 0.59
CA ALA A 17 -9.79 -15.02 1.60
C ALA A 17 -8.94 -16.22 1.10
N SER A 18 -8.57 -16.26 -0.18
CA SER A 18 -7.81 -17.39 -0.77
C SER A 18 -6.30 -17.19 -0.87
N THR A 19 -5.77 -16.04 -0.44
CA THR A 19 -4.32 -15.78 -0.43
C THR A 19 -3.74 -16.02 0.95
N SER A 20 -2.97 -17.10 1.12
CA SER A 20 -2.14 -17.26 2.31
C SER A 20 -1.15 -16.09 2.37
N ALA A 21 -1.26 -15.27 3.43
CA ALA A 21 -0.53 -14.02 3.58
C ALA A 21 1.01 -14.16 3.40
N ALA A 22 1.58 -15.29 3.78
CA ALA A 22 3.03 -15.52 3.73
C ALA A 22 3.62 -15.66 2.30
N LEU A 23 2.83 -16.03 1.28
CA LEU A 23 3.33 -16.18 -0.10
C LEU A 23 2.98 -14.98 -1.00
N ALA A 24 2.05 -14.12 -0.57
CA ALA A 24 1.59 -12.98 -1.36
C ALA A 24 2.66 -11.87 -1.51
N HIS A 25 3.63 -11.81 -0.58
CA HIS A 25 4.64 -10.74 -0.55
C HIS A 25 5.94 -11.08 -1.28
N HIS A 26 6.08 -12.30 -1.86
CA HIS A 26 7.30 -12.70 -2.56
C HIS A 26 7.10 -12.81 -4.08
N PRO A 27 7.39 -11.75 -4.86
CA PRO A 27 7.24 -11.77 -6.32
C PRO A 27 7.99 -12.88 -7.03
N MET A 28 9.06 -13.41 -6.40
CA MET A 28 9.90 -14.51 -6.90
C MET A 28 9.60 -15.86 -6.22
N GLY A 29 8.41 -16.03 -5.63
CA GLY A 29 8.04 -17.29 -4.98
C GLY A 29 8.92 -17.67 -3.79
N GLY A 30 9.38 -16.69 -3.02
CA GLY A 30 10.23 -16.87 -1.83
C GLY A 30 11.72 -16.97 -2.11
N LYS A 31 12.17 -16.79 -3.37
CA LYS A 31 13.60 -16.74 -3.70
C LYS A 31 14.12 -15.31 -3.63
N THR A 32 15.26 -15.11 -2.99
CA THR A 32 15.97 -13.83 -3.01
C THR A 32 16.49 -13.55 -4.43
N PRO A 33 16.21 -12.36 -5.01
CA PRO A 33 16.74 -11.97 -6.31
C PRO A 33 18.28 -12.01 -6.35
N SER A 34 18.83 -12.57 -7.41
CA SER A 34 20.28 -12.77 -7.57
C SER A 34 20.87 -11.96 -8.73
N THR A 35 20.03 -11.47 -9.63
CA THR A 35 20.46 -10.66 -10.78
C THR A 35 19.80 -9.26 -10.75
N PHE A 36 20.36 -8.31 -11.50
CA PHE A 36 19.76 -6.99 -11.68
C PHE A 36 18.30 -7.08 -12.15
N MET A 37 18.03 -7.94 -13.14
CA MET A 37 16.69 -8.06 -13.71
C MET A 37 15.70 -8.69 -12.73
N GLU A 38 16.11 -9.68 -11.97
CA GLU A 38 15.27 -10.26 -10.92
C GLU A 38 14.98 -9.25 -9.82
N GLY A 39 15.98 -8.47 -9.39
CA GLY A 39 15.79 -7.38 -8.44
C GLY A 39 14.79 -6.35 -8.97
N LEU A 40 14.98 -5.87 -10.20
CA LEU A 40 14.10 -4.88 -10.83
C LEU A 40 12.66 -5.39 -10.93
N LEU A 41 12.45 -6.59 -11.47
CA LEU A 41 11.12 -7.18 -11.64
C LEU A 41 10.44 -7.45 -10.29
N SER A 42 11.19 -7.91 -9.30
CA SER A 42 10.70 -8.09 -7.94
C SER A 42 10.27 -6.75 -7.33
N GLY A 43 11.08 -5.70 -7.50
CA GLY A 43 10.74 -4.34 -7.04
C GLY A 43 9.52 -3.76 -7.75
N VAL A 44 9.37 -3.93 -9.05
CA VAL A 44 8.19 -3.50 -9.82
C VAL A 44 6.94 -4.29 -9.40
N GLY A 45 7.09 -5.59 -9.18
CA GLY A 45 5.98 -6.48 -8.85
C GLY A 45 5.46 -6.31 -7.42
N HIS A 46 6.33 -6.04 -6.45
CA HIS A 46 5.97 -6.04 -5.04
C HIS A 46 4.82 -5.08 -4.69
N PRO A 47 4.84 -3.79 -5.09
CA PRO A 47 3.73 -2.87 -4.80
C PRO A 47 2.44 -3.21 -5.54
N VAL A 48 2.49 -4.08 -6.54
CA VAL A 48 1.33 -4.47 -7.37
C VAL A 48 0.69 -5.75 -6.85
N ILE A 49 1.51 -6.70 -6.39
CA ILE A 49 1.06 -8.02 -5.92
C ILE A 49 0.49 -7.94 -4.50
N GLY A 50 1.10 -7.14 -3.62
CA GLY A 50 0.59 -6.90 -2.27
C GLY A 50 -0.68 -6.04 -2.31
N MET A 51 -1.84 -6.61 -1.99
CA MET A 51 -3.13 -5.91 -2.03
C MET A 51 -3.20 -4.72 -1.06
N ASP A 52 -2.58 -4.83 0.08
CA ASP A 52 -2.41 -3.80 1.10
C ASP A 52 -1.57 -2.63 0.57
N HIS A 53 -0.42 -2.94 -0.01
CA HIS A 53 0.48 -1.97 -0.61
C HIS A 53 -0.17 -1.25 -1.79
N LEU A 54 -0.78 -2.00 -2.72
CA LEU A 54 -1.46 -1.45 -3.88
C LEU A 54 -2.62 -0.54 -3.45
N ALA A 55 -3.46 -0.99 -2.51
CA ALA A 55 -4.58 -0.23 -2.01
C ALA A 55 -4.12 1.09 -1.37
N PHE A 56 -3.04 1.04 -0.56
CA PHE A 56 -2.48 2.25 0.04
C PHE A 56 -1.93 3.22 -1.02
N VAL A 57 -1.12 2.74 -1.98
CA VAL A 57 -0.48 3.59 -2.99
C VAL A 57 -1.51 4.24 -3.92
N VAL A 58 -2.56 3.52 -4.32
CA VAL A 58 -3.67 4.08 -5.09
C VAL A 58 -4.40 5.16 -4.28
N ALA A 59 -4.76 4.86 -3.02
CA ALA A 59 -5.44 5.81 -2.14
C ALA A 59 -4.57 7.04 -1.85
N MET A 60 -3.26 6.86 -1.66
CA MET A 60 -2.28 7.94 -1.50
C MET A 60 -2.30 8.91 -2.69
N GLY A 61 -2.36 8.38 -3.92
CA GLY A 61 -2.47 9.21 -5.13
C GLY A 61 -3.75 10.06 -5.13
N VAL A 62 -4.89 9.48 -4.77
CA VAL A 62 -6.17 10.19 -4.65
C VAL A 62 -6.10 11.26 -3.55
N ALA A 63 -5.61 10.91 -2.36
CA ALA A 63 -5.48 11.82 -1.23
C ALA A 63 -4.52 12.99 -1.53
N ALA A 64 -3.42 12.72 -2.25
CA ALA A 64 -2.46 13.74 -2.65
C ALA A 64 -3.08 14.79 -3.61
N VAL A 65 -3.98 14.37 -4.50
CA VAL A 65 -4.76 15.29 -5.34
C VAL A 65 -5.77 16.07 -4.52
N MET A 66 -6.48 15.43 -3.60
CA MET A 66 -7.40 16.10 -2.69
C MET A 66 -6.70 17.20 -1.87
N ALA A 67 -5.48 16.93 -1.42
CA ALA A 67 -4.64 17.90 -0.70
C ALA A 67 -3.99 18.99 -1.61
N GLY A 68 -4.20 18.95 -2.94
CA GLY A 68 -3.56 19.86 -3.89
C GLY A 68 -2.05 19.69 -4.01
N LYS A 69 -1.50 18.55 -3.59
CA LYS A 69 -0.06 18.27 -3.54
C LYS A 69 0.31 16.98 -4.26
N ARG A 70 -0.29 16.75 -5.43
CA ARG A 70 -0.22 15.53 -6.23
C ARG A 70 1.19 14.95 -6.39
N TYR A 71 2.18 15.79 -6.63
CA TYR A 71 3.55 15.36 -6.93
C TYR A 71 4.45 15.30 -5.70
N LEU A 72 4.14 16.10 -4.68
CA LEU A 72 4.98 16.24 -3.50
C LEU A 72 4.66 15.19 -2.43
N LEU A 73 3.38 15.02 -2.09
CA LEU A 73 2.98 14.14 -0.98
C LEU A 73 3.41 12.69 -1.17
N PRO A 74 3.33 12.06 -2.37
CA PRO A 74 3.80 10.70 -2.55
C PRO A 74 5.29 10.50 -2.24
N LEU A 75 6.12 11.55 -2.37
CA LEU A 75 7.55 11.46 -2.07
C LEU A 75 7.81 11.20 -0.59
N PHE A 76 6.96 11.69 0.32
CA PHE A 76 7.09 11.39 1.75
C PHE A 76 6.98 9.89 2.01
N PHE A 77 6.02 9.23 1.37
CA PHE A 77 5.86 7.79 1.47
C PHE A 77 7.06 7.04 0.87
N ILE A 78 7.46 7.39 -0.35
CA ILE A 78 8.54 6.70 -1.06
C ILE A 78 9.87 6.81 -0.32
N ILE A 79 10.23 8.01 0.17
CA ILE A 79 11.45 8.19 0.95
C ILE A 79 11.37 7.36 2.25
N ALA A 80 10.22 7.35 2.89
CA ALA A 80 10.01 6.57 4.10
C ALA A 80 10.04 5.05 3.83
N THR A 81 9.52 4.57 2.67
CA THR A 81 9.64 3.14 2.32
C THR A 81 11.10 2.73 2.07
N LEU A 82 11.90 3.57 1.42
CA LEU A 82 13.33 3.31 1.29
C LEU A 82 14.03 3.23 2.65
N ALA A 83 13.70 4.14 3.57
CA ALA A 83 14.23 4.12 4.94
C ALA A 83 13.77 2.88 5.72
N GLY A 84 12.49 2.51 5.64
CA GLY A 84 11.94 1.31 6.29
C GLY A 84 12.58 0.01 5.79
N THR A 85 12.78 -0.10 4.47
CA THR A 85 13.55 -1.22 3.88
C THR A 85 14.98 -1.23 4.42
N GLY A 86 15.61 -0.07 4.52
CA GLY A 86 16.96 0.06 5.12
C GLY A 86 17.02 -0.41 6.58
N LEU A 87 15.99 -0.11 7.39
CA LEU A 87 15.90 -0.61 8.77
C LEU A 87 15.83 -2.14 8.81
N HIS A 88 14.97 -2.74 7.98
CA HIS A 88 14.85 -4.20 7.89
C HIS A 88 16.18 -4.85 7.51
N LEU A 89 16.87 -4.32 6.48
CA LEU A 89 18.16 -4.82 6.03
C LEU A 89 19.27 -4.65 7.10
N ALA A 90 19.12 -3.66 7.97
CA ALA A 90 20.00 -3.47 9.12
C ALA A 90 19.64 -4.33 10.33
N ALA A 91 18.68 -5.27 10.18
CA ALA A 91 18.14 -6.12 11.24
C ALA A 91 17.58 -5.32 12.44
N ILE A 92 16.99 -4.14 12.16
CA ILE A 92 16.27 -3.33 13.14
C ILE A 92 14.78 -3.66 12.99
N ASP A 93 14.24 -4.41 13.93
CA ASP A 93 12.86 -4.84 13.92
C ASP A 93 11.92 -3.69 14.34
N LEU A 94 10.81 -3.59 13.60
CA LEU A 94 9.68 -2.75 13.98
C LEU A 94 8.56 -3.63 14.56
N PRO A 95 7.87 -3.18 15.61
CA PRO A 95 6.79 -3.97 16.19
C PRO A 95 5.54 -3.94 15.31
N VAL A 96 4.81 -5.07 15.25
CA VAL A 96 3.47 -5.20 14.66
C VAL A 96 3.36 -4.61 13.23
N VAL A 97 4.36 -4.84 12.39
CA VAL A 97 4.48 -4.24 11.05
C VAL A 97 3.21 -4.42 10.23
N GLU A 98 2.77 -5.66 10.04
CA GLU A 98 1.60 -6.00 9.23
C GLU A 98 0.31 -5.33 9.74
N LEU A 99 0.14 -5.24 11.05
CA LEU A 99 -1.01 -4.56 11.65
C LEU A 99 -0.98 -3.06 11.36
N VAL A 100 0.20 -2.41 11.44
CA VAL A 100 0.34 -0.98 11.14
C VAL A 100 0.12 -0.73 9.64
N VAL A 101 0.61 -1.60 8.76
CA VAL A 101 0.32 -1.57 7.32
C VAL A 101 -1.19 -1.62 7.09
N ALA A 102 -1.89 -2.61 7.66
CA ALA A 102 -3.35 -2.75 7.54
C ALA A 102 -4.11 -1.53 8.08
N LEU A 103 -3.72 -1.03 9.26
CA LEU A 103 -4.32 0.19 9.86
C LEU A 103 -4.09 1.42 9.00
N SER A 104 -2.93 1.55 8.33
CA SER A 104 -2.65 2.67 7.44
C SER A 104 -3.59 2.70 6.22
N VAL A 105 -3.90 1.52 5.66
CA VAL A 105 -4.88 1.36 4.56
C VAL A 105 -6.27 1.77 5.03
N ALA A 106 -6.70 1.32 6.21
CA ALA A 106 -7.98 1.73 6.78
C ALA A 106 -8.03 3.23 7.02
N ALA A 107 -6.99 3.81 7.60
CA ALA A 107 -6.91 5.23 7.94
C ALA A 107 -7.01 6.12 6.69
N ILE A 108 -6.22 5.86 5.66
CA ILE A 108 -6.27 6.66 4.43
C ILE A 108 -7.63 6.52 3.73
N GLY A 109 -8.21 5.32 3.72
CA GLY A 109 -9.54 5.08 3.18
C GLY A 109 -10.62 5.90 3.89
N ILE A 110 -10.60 5.93 5.23
CA ILE A 110 -11.51 6.73 6.07
C ILE A 110 -11.32 8.23 5.80
N LEU A 111 -10.10 8.72 5.67
CA LEU A 111 -9.83 10.13 5.38
C LEU A 111 -10.44 10.54 4.03
N ILE A 112 -10.25 9.75 2.97
CA ILE A 112 -10.85 9.99 1.66
C ILE A 112 -12.39 9.90 1.73
N LEU A 113 -12.94 8.87 2.37
CA LEU A 113 -14.38 8.67 2.54
C LEU A 113 -15.05 9.85 3.26
N SER A 114 -14.37 10.43 4.25
CA SER A 114 -14.89 11.56 5.03
C SER A 114 -15.20 12.78 4.16
N GLY A 115 -14.49 12.96 3.05
CA GLY A 115 -14.61 14.13 2.17
C GLY A 115 -14.23 15.45 2.84
N ARG A 116 -13.58 15.41 4.01
CA ARG A 116 -13.18 16.61 4.75
C ARG A 116 -11.87 17.16 4.22
N GLU A 117 -11.71 18.47 4.32
CA GLU A 117 -10.41 19.11 4.12
C GLU A 117 -9.48 18.76 5.26
N ILE A 118 -8.43 18.04 4.95
CA ILE A 118 -7.40 17.60 5.90
C ILE A 118 -6.13 18.40 5.62
N ALA A 119 -5.48 18.88 6.66
CA ALA A 119 -4.23 19.61 6.53
C ALA A 119 -3.16 18.75 5.83
N THR A 120 -2.42 19.36 4.91
CA THR A 120 -1.34 18.69 4.15
C THR A 120 -0.32 18.01 5.07
N SER A 121 -0.05 18.59 6.24
CA SER A 121 0.85 18.04 7.25
C SER A 121 0.37 16.71 7.82
N VAL A 122 -0.95 16.51 7.97
CA VAL A 122 -1.53 15.24 8.43
C VAL A 122 -1.30 14.14 7.39
N TYR A 123 -1.52 14.45 6.11
CA TYR A 123 -1.20 13.52 5.02
C TYR A 123 0.30 13.20 4.95
N ALA A 124 1.16 14.22 5.08
CA ALA A 124 2.60 14.02 5.08
C ALA A 124 3.05 13.11 6.24
N ALA A 125 2.53 13.34 7.44
CA ALA A 125 2.80 12.50 8.61
C ALA A 125 2.31 11.05 8.42
N LEU A 126 1.05 10.88 7.96
CA LEU A 126 0.49 9.57 7.67
C LEU A 126 1.34 8.82 6.62
N PHE A 127 1.71 9.48 5.53
CA PHE A 127 2.49 8.87 4.45
C PHE A 127 3.90 8.52 4.91
N THR A 128 4.52 9.35 5.76
CA THR A 128 5.84 9.05 6.31
C THR A 128 5.78 7.85 7.25
N VAL A 129 4.84 7.83 8.19
CA VAL A 129 4.70 6.71 9.14
C VAL A 129 4.32 5.43 8.39
N ALA A 130 3.28 5.48 7.54
CA ALA A 130 2.89 4.32 6.76
C ALA A 130 4.04 3.82 5.87
N GLY A 131 4.74 4.74 5.19
CA GLY A 131 5.89 4.41 4.34
C GLY A 131 6.98 3.65 5.09
N LEU A 132 7.29 4.04 6.32
CA LEU A 132 8.30 3.37 7.12
C LEU A 132 7.94 1.89 7.35
N PHE A 133 6.69 1.60 7.71
CA PHE A 133 6.22 0.24 7.98
C PHE A 133 6.04 -0.58 6.70
N HIS A 134 5.45 0.00 5.64
CA HIS A 134 5.37 -0.64 4.34
C HIS A 134 6.76 -0.97 3.79
N GLY A 135 7.71 -0.06 3.96
CA GLY A 135 9.09 -0.26 3.54
C GLY A 135 9.80 -1.36 4.32
N HIS A 136 9.53 -1.47 5.62
CA HIS A 136 10.06 -2.55 6.45
C HIS A 136 9.54 -3.92 5.92
N ALA A 137 8.25 -4.05 5.62
CA ALA A 137 7.67 -5.23 5.01
C ALA A 137 8.30 -5.54 3.63
N TYR A 138 8.57 -4.53 2.81
CA TYR A 138 9.27 -4.71 1.53
C TYR A 138 10.69 -5.28 1.69
N GLY A 139 11.34 -5.03 2.82
CA GLY A 139 12.67 -5.53 3.12
C GLY A 139 12.77 -7.05 3.13
N GLU A 140 11.70 -7.76 3.49
CA GLU A 140 11.67 -9.22 3.57
C GLU A 140 11.99 -9.87 2.20
N ALA A 141 11.46 -9.34 1.10
CA ALA A 141 11.63 -9.90 -0.24
C ALA A 141 13.04 -9.74 -0.82
N ILE A 142 13.88 -8.89 -0.22
CA ILE A 142 15.23 -8.57 -0.72
C ILE A 142 16.31 -8.83 0.34
N PHE A 143 15.93 -9.34 1.51
CA PHE A 143 16.87 -9.63 2.58
C PHE A 143 17.93 -10.66 2.11
N GLY A 144 19.20 -10.35 2.38
CA GLY A 144 20.32 -11.19 1.97
C GLY A 144 20.72 -11.09 0.49
N ALA A 145 20.09 -10.23 -0.30
CA ALA A 145 20.49 -9.99 -1.68
C ALA A 145 21.82 -9.24 -1.78
N GLU A 146 22.56 -9.49 -2.85
CA GLU A 146 23.74 -8.71 -3.19
C GLU A 146 23.37 -7.27 -3.60
N THR A 147 24.37 -6.39 -3.63
CA THR A 147 24.17 -4.94 -3.90
C THR A 147 23.46 -4.66 -5.23
N THR A 148 23.79 -5.38 -6.30
CA THR A 148 23.21 -5.15 -7.64
C THR A 148 21.71 -5.42 -7.69
N PRO A 149 21.18 -6.60 -7.30
CA PRO A 149 19.75 -6.84 -7.23
C PRO A 149 19.06 -5.95 -6.19
N LEU A 150 19.70 -5.61 -5.06
CA LEU A 150 19.16 -4.70 -4.07
C LEU A 150 18.88 -3.31 -4.66
N VAL A 151 19.87 -2.69 -5.31
CA VAL A 151 19.68 -1.36 -5.91
C VAL A 151 18.61 -1.39 -7.00
N ALA A 152 18.58 -2.44 -7.82
CA ALA A 152 17.54 -2.61 -8.84
C ALA A 152 16.14 -2.75 -8.23
N TYR A 153 16.00 -3.48 -7.13
CA TYR A 153 14.76 -3.64 -6.37
C TYR A 153 14.27 -2.31 -5.80
N LEU A 154 15.13 -1.56 -5.11
CA LEU A 154 14.81 -0.26 -4.53
C LEU A 154 14.35 0.74 -5.59
N ALA A 155 15.04 0.78 -6.74
CA ALA A 155 14.63 1.62 -7.87
C ALA A 155 13.30 1.16 -8.45
N GLY A 156 13.10 -0.14 -8.64
CA GLY A 156 11.88 -0.74 -9.18
C GLY A 156 10.65 -0.37 -8.34
N PHE A 157 10.68 -0.65 -7.03
CA PHE A 157 9.52 -0.36 -6.21
C PHE A 157 9.28 1.14 -6.00
N GLY A 158 10.33 1.94 -5.85
CA GLY A 158 10.19 3.38 -5.68
C GLY A 158 9.54 4.04 -6.89
N ILE A 159 10.00 3.73 -8.10
CA ILE A 159 9.43 4.23 -9.35
C ILE A 159 8.00 3.74 -9.54
N THR A 160 7.75 2.45 -9.32
CA THR A 160 6.42 1.86 -9.50
C THR A 160 5.38 2.50 -8.58
N GLN A 161 5.70 2.67 -7.30
CA GLN A 161 4.81 3.34 -6.34
C GLN A 161 4.51 4.78 -6.77
N TYR A 162 5.53 5.53 -7.19
CA TYR A 162 5.33 6.90 -7.65
C TYR A 162 4.43 6.95 -8.88
N VAL A 163 4.69 6.10 -9.87
CA VAL A 163 3.87 6.04 -11.10
C VAL A 163 2.42 5.69 -10.78
N ILE A 164 2.18 4.66 -9.95
CA ILE A 164 0.83 4.27 -9.54
C ILE A 164 0.12 5.43 -8.85
N ALA A 165 0.77 6.11 -7.90
CA ALA A 165 0.19 7.24 -7.19
C ALA A 165 -0.17 8.41 -8.15
N ILE A 166 0.73 8.76 -9.07
CA ILE A 166 0.50 9.83 -10.05
C ILE A 166 -0.65 9.46 -11.01
N VAL A 167 -0.69 8.22 -11.49
CA VAL A 167 -1.77 7.75 -12.38
C VAL A 167 -3.10 7.74 -11.64
N ALA A 168 -3.17 7.15 -10.46
CA ALA A 168 -4.40 7.10 -9.64
C ALA A 168 -4.90 8.51 -9.31
N GLY A 169 -4.01 9.39 -8.86
CA GLY A 169 -4.34 10.80 -8.62
C GLY A 169 -4.80 11.52 -9.89
N GLY A 170 -4.18 11.23 -11.04
CA GLY A 170 -4.57 11.80 -12.33
C GLY A 170 -5.98 11.37 -12.76
N LEU A 171 -6.30 10.11 -12.61
CA LEU A 171 -7.63 9.59 -12.88
C LEU A 171 -8.67 10.23 -11.93
N ALA A 172 -8.36 10.37 -10.65
CA ALA A 172 -9.22 11.05 -9.70
C ALA A 172 -9.44 12.52 -10.07
N ALA A 173 -8.40 13.24 -10.47
CA ALA A 173 -8.49 14.64 -10.89
C ALA A 173 -9.30 14.84 -12.18
N SER A 174 -9.30 13.88 -13.10
CA SER A 174 -10.03 13.98 -14.38
C SER A 174 -11.55 13.95 -14.22
N THR A 175 -12.05 13.46 -13.07
CA THR A 175 -13.48 13.29 -12.80
C THR A 175 -14.15 14.54 -12.20
N LYS A 176 -13.61 15.74 -12.37
CA LYS A 176 -14.09 17.06 -11.94
C LYS A 176 -14.72 17.10 -10.51
N THR A 177 -14.10 17.83 -9.60
CA THR A 177 -14.45 18.12 -8.21
C THR A 177 -13.97 17.06 -7.19
N ALA A 178 -12.73 17.24 -6.70
CA ALA A 178 -12.07 16.25 -5.84
C ALA A 178 -12.75 16.05 -4.46
N PHE A 179 -13.38 17.06 -3.86
CA PHE A 179 -13.99 16.95 -2.52
C PHE A 179 -15.49 16.63 -2.54
N GLU A 180 -16.20 17.05 -3.58
CA GLU A 180 -17.63 16.75 -3.75
C GLU A 180 -17.86 15.46 -4.53
N ASN A 181 -16.79 14.81 -4.97
CA ASN A 181 -16.87 13.67 -5.88
C ASN A 181 -17.30 12.42 -5.13
N THR A 182 -18.54 12.03 -5.29
CA THR A 182 -19.08 10.76 -4.79
C THR A 182 -18.18 9.57 -5.15
N ASN A 183 -17.54 9.57 -6.32
CA ASN A 183 -16.65 8.49 -6.76
C ASN A 183 -15.39 8.42 -5.91
N ALA A 184 -14.76 9.54 -5.55
CA ALA A 184 -13.60 9.55 -4.66
C ALA A 184 -13.98 9.02 -3.27
N ARG A 185 -15.13 9.42 -2.74
CA ARG A 185 -15.65 8.91 -1.45
C ARG A 185 -15.96 7.42 -1.51
N ILE A 186 -16.56 6.93 -2.61
CA ILE A 186 -16.78 5.49 -2.82
C ILE A 186 -15.45 4.75 -2.85
N ALA A 187 -14.44 5.26 -3.59
CA ALA A 187 -13.12 4.66 -3.62
C ALA A 187 -12.48 4.64 -2.21
N GLY A 188 -12.62 5.72 -1.45
CA GLY A 188 -12.20 5.77 -0.04
C GLY A 188 -12.90 4.71 0.82
N GLY A 189 -14.20 4.51 0.62
CA GLY A 189 -14.97 3.48 1.31
C GLY A 189 -14.50 2.06 0.96
N VAL A 190 -14.18 1.80 -0.31
CA VAL A 190 -13.60 0.51 -0.73
C VAL A 190 -12.25 0.28 -0.07
N VAL A 191 -11.36 1.27 -0.09
CA VAL A 191 -10.04 1.17 0.55
C VAL A 191 -10.16 0.99 2.07
N ALA A 192 -11.08 1.72 2.72
CA ALA A 192 -11.35 1.53 4.16
C ALA A 192 -11.85 0.11 4.46
N GLY A 193 -12.70 -0.45 3.59
CA GLY A 193 -13.18 -1.83 3.70
C GLY A 193 -12.05 -2.86 3.55
N VAL A 194 -11.14 -2.65 2.59
CA VAL A 194 -9.94 -3.49 2.44
C VAL A 194 -9.08 -3.43 3.71
N GLY A 195 -8.79 -2.23 4.21
CA GLY A 195 -8.01 -2.06 5.44
C GLY A 195 -8.69 -2.70 6.66
N ALA A 196 -10.01 -2.55 6.80
CA ALA A 196 -10.76 -3.20 7.88
C ALA A 196 -10.70 -4.73 7.81
N LEU A 197 -10.77 -5.30 6.60
CA LEU A 197 -10.61 -6.75 6.39
C LEU A 197 -9.22 -7.20 6.84
N LEU A 198 -8.16 -6.54 6.36
CA LEU A 198 -6.78 -6.87 6.71
C LEU A 198 -6.54 -6.77 8.24
N VAL A 199 -7.04 -5.71 8.89
CA VAL A 199 -6.98 -5.58 10.36
C VAL A 199 -7.70 -6.74 11.04
N SER A 200 -8.88 -7.14 10.54
CA SER A 200 -9.65 -8.24 11.12
C SER A 200 -8.90 -9.58 11.02
N GLU A 201 -8.19 -9.82 9.92
CA GLU A 201 -7.35 -11.02 9.73
C GLU A 201 -6.24 -11.09 10.78
N HIS A 202 -5.52 -9.99 11.01
CA HIS A 202 -4.47 -9.93 12.04
C HIS A 202 -5.02 -10.10 13.46
N VAL A 203 -6.16 -9.48 13.77
CA VAL A 203 -6.80 -9.60 15.08
C VAL A 203 -7.29 -11.04 15.31
N LEU A 204 -7.91 -11.66 14.31
CA LEU A 204 -8.38 -13.05 14.42
C LEU A 204 -7.20 -14.02 14.55
N ALA A 205 -6.12 -13.84 13.79
CA ALA A 205 -4.91 -14.62 13.92
C ALA A 205 -4.31 -14.51 15.34
N ALA A 206 -4.27 -13.32 15.91
CA ALA A 206 -3.78 -13.12 17.28
C ALA A 206 -4.67 -13.76 18.36
N ILE A 207 -6.00 -13.82 18.15
CA ILE A 207 -6.95 -14.40 19.10
C ILE A 207 -6.99 -15.93 19.00
N PHE A 208 -6.97 -16.48 17.79
CA PHE A 208 -7.18 -17.91 17.55
C PHE A 208 -5.89 -18.69 17.26
N GLY A 209 -4.74 -18.03 17.20
CA GLY A 209 -3.43 -18.66 16.99
C GLY A 209 -3.29 -19.27 15.59
N ALA A 210 -3.91 -18.67 14.58
CA ALA A 210 -3.92 -19.15 13.20
C ALA A 210 -2.74 -18.58 12.40
#